data_4f3a293d26b19c9bad4744f1a8c2d5b4
#
_entry.id   4f3a293d26b19c9bad4744f1a8c2d5b4
#
_cell.length_a   1.000
_cell.length_b   1.000
_cell.length_c   1.000
_cell.angle_alpha   90.00
_cell.angle_beta   90.00
_cell.angle_gamma   90.00
#
_symmetry.space_group_name_H-M   'P 1'
#
loop_
_entity.id
_entity.type
_entity.pdbx_description
1 polymer ?
#
loop_
_entity_poly.entity_id
_entity_poly.type
_entity_poly.pdbx_seq_one_letter_code
_entity_poly.pdbx_strand_id
1 'polypeptide(L)'
;MADDYRKMWEELGMDLDAHDGLLEILPPLFGDVFLSQEGRPARMSYFDYVFSEVHGLRIQELVNHKKNGGIVVGTYCTYAPEELIMAAGGISVGLCAGAEVAPQEAMKFLPANLCPLIKSSLGFKLAKVCPYIESCDLLIGETTCDGKKKFYEILGDMQPVHVMELPQKKGEGDRALWRSEVRALVARLEELSGKKIDEASLSEAIKITNKKRLALSRLAELRKADPPVISGRDALLINQIAFNDDPRRFTGKVNELCDELEKRIAQGKTVGGPAHPRIMVSGCPMALPNWKLAQVIETSGAAIVMEEMCTGIRYFRNQVDESPADLEGMLDAVADRYLKIDCAVFTPNTERIENILGLVRDYEVDAVVYHALQACDPYTIEAYKVQKALDEAGVPMLYVETDYGDDSGQIATRVQALLEMVR
;
A
#
# COMPACT_ATOMS: atom_id res chain seq x y z
N MET A 1 -20.57 10.72 16.97
CA MET A 1 -19.23 10.82 16.34
C MET A 1 -19.31 11.38 14.91
N ALA A 2 -20.16 10.86 14.00
CA ALA A 2 -20.24 11.41 12.63
C ALA A 2 -20.64 12.91 12.56
N ASP A 3 -21.51 13.37 13.44
CA ASP A 3 -21.95 14.78 13.47
C ASP A 3 -20.83 15.77 13.79
N ASP A 4 -19.80 15.38 14.53
CA ASP A 4 -18.66 16.23 14.87
C ASP A 4 -17.73 16.54 13.68
N TYR A 5 -17.68 15.64 12.68
CA TYR A 5 -16.79 15.81 11.53
C TYR A 5 -17.49 16.42 10.30
N ARG A 6 -18.81 16.48 10.28
CA ARG A 6 -19.58 16.92 9.09
C ARG A 6 -19.20 18.32 8.63
N LYS A 7 -19.02 19.25 9.56
CA LYS A 7 -18.55 20.60 9.24
C LYS A 7 -17.15 20.63 8.63
N MET A 8 -16.25 19.78 9.10
CA MET A 8 -14.90 19.65 8.56
C MET A 8 -14.95 19.12 7.11
N TRP A 9 -15.78 18.13 6.82
CA TRP A 9 -15.95 17.58 5.47
C TRP A 9 -16.58 18.60 4.53
N GLU A 10 -17.54 19.39 5.01
CA GLU A 10 -18.14 20.51 4.27
C GLU A 10 -17.10 21.59 3.93
N GLU A 11 -16.24 21.98 4.90
CA GLU A 11 -15.13 22.92 4.69
C GLU A 11 -14.09 22.39 3.67
N LEU A 12 -13.92 21.08 3.55
CA LEU A 12 -13.09 20.43 2.52
C LEU A 12 -13.75 20.38 1.15
N GLY A 13 -15.04 20.76 1.02
CA GLY A 13 -15.77 20.76 -0.23
C GLY A 13 -16.24 19.37 -0.69
N MET A 14 -16.43 18.45 0.24
CA MET A 14 -16.92 17.11 -0.05
C MET A 14 -18.40 17.08 -0.44
N ASP A 15 -18.78 16.09 -1.22
CA ASP A 15 -20.18 15.72 -1.42
C ASP A 15 -20.63 14.86 -0.24
N LEU A 16 -21.36 15.48 0.71
CA LEU A 16 -21.72 14.83 1.97
C LEU A 16 -22.70 13.68 1.78
N ASP A 17 -23.62 13.77 0.82
CA ASP A 17 -24.61 12.70 0.58
C ASP A 17 -23.93 11.46 -0.02
N ALA A 18 -23.03 11.66 -0.98
CA ALA A 18 -22.24 10.58 -1.56
C ALA A 18 -21.25 9.98 -0.53
N HIS A 19 -20.69 10.80 0.35
CA HIS A 19 -19.81 10.37 1.42
C HIS A 19 -20.55 9.56 2.49
N ASP A 20 -21.75 9.99 2.90
CA ASP A 20 -22.59 9.23 3.83
C ASP A 20 -22.90 7.83 3.28
N GLY A 21 -23.21 7.71 1.98
CA GLY A 21 -23.40 6.42 1.31
C GLY A 21 -22.16 5.50 1.39
N LEU A 22 -20.95 6.07 1.27
CA LEU A 22 -19.71 5.30 1.44
C LEU A 22 -19.54 4.84 2.90
N LEU A 23 -19.83 5.71 3.86
CA LEU A 23 -19.73 5.39 5.30
C LEU A 23 -20.76 4.33 5.75
N GLU A 24 -21.87 4.17 5.06
CA GLU A 24 -22.84 3.10 5.34
C GLU A 24 -22.34 1.72 4.92
N ILE A 25 -21.54 1.65 3.85
CA ILE A 25 -21.05 0.37 3.29
C ILE A 25 -19.81 -0.14 4.03
N LEU A 26 -18.92 0.74 4.48
CA LEU A 26 -17.64 0.34 5.07
C LEU A 26 -17.75 -0.47 6.37
N PRO A 27 -18.59 -0.12 7.37
CA PRO A 27 -18.64 -0.86 8.63
C PRO A 27 -19.11 -2.32 8.49
N PRO A 28 -20.21 -2.65 7.75
CA PRO A 28 -20.58 -4.04 7.55
C PRO A 28 -19.53 -4.84 6.78
N LEU A 29 -18.89 -4.26 5.76
CA LEU A 29 -17.80 -4.89 5.05
C LEU A 29 -16.60 -5.17 5.97
N PHE A 30 -16.21 -4.21 6.80
CA PHE A 30 -15.14 -4.38 7.78
C PHE A 30 -15.50 -5.46 8.82
N GLY A 31 -16.74 -5.46 9.29
CA GLY A 31 -17.25 -6.45 10.21
C GLY A 31 -17.13 -7.88 9.66
N ASP A 32 -17.53 -8.07 8.40
CA ASP A 32 -17.48 -9.36 7.73
C ASP A 32 -16.03 -9.83 7.49
N VAL A 33 -15.16 -8.94 7.03
CA VAL A 33 -13.76 -9.31 6.68
C VAL A 33 -12.89 -9.50 7.92
N PHE A 34 -12.99 -8.62 8.92
CA PHE A 34 -12.03 -8.56 10.03
C PHE A 34 -12.61 -9.01 11.36
N LEU A 35 -13.78 -8.47 11.77
CA LEU A 35 -14.31 -8.72 13.11
C LEU A 35 -14.93 -10.12 13.26
N SER A 36 -15.27 -10.78 12.15
CA SER A 36 -15.74 -12.16 12.12
C SER A 36 -14.64 -13.19 12.40
N GLN A 37 -13.36 -12.78 12.37
CA GLN A 37 -12.24 -13.69 12.58
C GLN A 37 -12.11 -14.13 14.05
N GLU A 38 -11.90 -15.43 14.26
CA GLU A 38 -11.62 -15.97 15.59
C GLU A 38 -10.12 -15.92 15.92
N GLY A 39 -9.83 -15.77 17.21
CA GLY A 39 -8.46 -15.84 17.71
C GLY A 39 -7.55 -14.66 17.34
N ARG A 40 -8.10 -13.56 16.87
CA ARG A 40 -7.33 -12.33 16.54
C ARG A 40 -6.48 -11.86 17.73
N PRO A 41 -5.26 -11.32 17.50
CA PRO A 41 -4.49 -10.66 18.54
C PRO A 41 -5.25 -9.48 19.14
N ALA A 42 -5.17 -9.29 20.47
CA ALA A 42 -5.89 -8.22 21.16
C ALA A 42 -5.44 -6.81 20.71
N ARG A 43 -4.17 -6.67 20.32
CA ARG A 43 -3.62 -5.41 19.83
C ARG A 43 -4.13 -4.99 18.45
N MET A 44 -4.84 -5.86 17.73
CA MET A 44 -5.56 -5.49 16.51
C MET A 44 -6.63 -4.42 16.77
N SER A 45 -7.14 -4.29 17.98
CA SER A 45 -8.11 -3.26 18.36
C SER A 45 -7.68 -1.83 18.04
N TYR A 46 -6.38 -1.55 18.04
CA TYR A 46 -5.88 -0.24 17.61
C TYR A 46 -6.10 -0.01 16.11
N PHE A 47 -5.78 -1.00 15.27
CA PHE A 47 -5.93 -0.89 13.81
C PHE A 47 -7.41 -0.86 13.41
N ASP A 48 -8.25 -1.60 14.12
CA ASP A 48 -9.71 -1.53 13.97
C ASP A 48 -10.23 -0.12 14.28
N TYR A 49 -9.74 0.49 15.36
CA TYR A 49 -10.07 1.86 15.72
C TYR A 49 -9.61 2.87 14.67
N VAL A 50 -8.35 2.76 14.20
CA VAL A 50 -7.83 3.67 13.13
C VAL A 50 -8.68 3.56 11.87
N PHE A 51 -9.11 2.36 11.49
CA PHE A 51 -10.00 2.18 10.35
C PHE A 51 -11.39 2.79 10.61
N SER A 52 -11.97 2.61 11.80
CA SER A 52 -13.27 3.19 12.14
C SER A 52 -13.27 4.73 12.12
N GLU A 53 -12.12 5.35 12.33
CA GLU A 53 -11.90 6.80 12.31
C GLU A 53 -11.17 7.29 11.03
N VAL A 54 -11.13 6.46 9.99
CA VAL A 54 -10.34 6.75 8.78
C VAL A 54 -10.70 8.08 8.12
N HIS A 55 -11.96 8.49 8.15
CA HIS A 55 -12.43 9.78 7.64
C HIS A 55 -12.71 10.83 8.75
N GLY A 56 -12.43 10.47 10.00
CA GLY A 56 -12.66 11.30 11.19
C GLY A 56 -11.37 11.91 11.75
N LEU A 57 -10.84 11.31 12.82
CA LEU A 57 -9.72 11.84 13.59
C LEU A 57 -8.48 12.12 12.73
N ARG A 58 -8.14 11.21 11.81
CA ARG A 58 -6.95 11.42 10.97
C ARG A 58 -7.10 12.63 10.08
N ILE A 59 -8.26 12.84 9.47
CA ILE A 59 -8.53 14.04 8.65
C ILE A 59 -8.47 15.29 9.50
N GLN A 60 -8.98 15.26 10.72
CA GLN A 60 -8.87 16.38 11.65
C GLN A 60 -7.40 16.73 11.97
N GLU A 61 -6.53 15.71 12.15
CA GLU A 61 -5.08 15.92 12.31
C GLU A 61 -4.48 16.62 11.08
N LEU A 62 -4.85 16.20 9.85
CA LEU A 62 -4.38 16.81 8.59
C LEU A 62 -4.84 18.28 8.48
N VAL A 63 -6.12 18.54 8.73
CA VAL A 63 -6.69 19.90 8.69
C VAL A 63 -6.02 20.81 9.72
N ASN A 64 -5.80 20.30 10.94
CA ASN A 64 -5.10 21.05 11.98
C ASN A 64 -3.64 21.32 11.62
N HIS A 65 -2.96 20.36 11.00
CA HIS A 65 -1.59 20.51 10.51
C HIS A 65 -1.50 21.66 9.49
N LYS A 66 -2.43 21.73 8.54
CA LYS A 66 -2.52 22.82 7.55
C LYS A 66 -2.80 24.17 8.22
N LYS A 67 -3.74 24.23 9.17
CA LYS A 67 -4.04 25.46 9.93
C LYS A 67 -2.82 25.99 10.69
N ASN A 68 -1.87 25.12 11.05
CA ASN A 68 -0.61 25.46 11.69
C ASN A 68 0.55 25.72 10.70
N GLY A 69 0.26 25.90 9.41
CA GLY A 69 1.25 26.20 8.37
C GLY A 69 2.05 24.99 7.87
N GLY A 70 1.55 23.77 8.11
CA GLY A 70 2.07 22.56 7.49
C GLY A 70 1.43 22.30 6.14
N ILE A 71 1.95 21.32 5.40
CA ILE A 71 1.42 20.86 4.11
C ILE A 71 0.99 19.39 4.18
N VAL A 72 0.00 19.02 3.38
CA VAL A 72 -0.43 17.64 3.20
C VAL A 72 -0.17 17.21 1.76
N VAL A 73 0.54 16.12 1.58
CA VAL A 73 0.95 15.61 0.26
C VAL A 73 0.41 14.22 0.05
N GLY A 74 -0.40 14.07 -1.00
CA GLY A 74 -0.98 12.79 -1.40
C GLY A 74 -0.05 12.00 -2.31
N THR A 75 0.03 10.68 -2.09
CA THR A 75 0.89 9.78 -2.88
C THR A 75 0.09 8.62 -3.45
N TYR A 76 0.31 8.31 -4.73
CA TYR A 76 -0.35 7.18 -5.42
C TYR A 76 0.53 5.93 -5.51
N CYS A 77 1.77 6.02 -5.07
CA CYS A 77 2.68 4.87 -5.12
C CYS A 77 3.76 4.95 -4.04
N THR A 78 4.32 3.78 -3.73
CA THR A 78 5.45 3.61 -2.82
C THR A 78 6.76 4.20 -3.35
N TYR A 79 6.81 4.71 -4.57
CA TYR A 79 7.98 5.42 -5.13
C TYR A 79 8.08 6.88 -4.66
N ALA A 80 7.02 7.49 -4.17
CA ALA A 80 7.08 8.84 -3.61
C ALA A 80 7.85 8.84 -2.27
N PRO A 81 8.99 9.56 -2.16
CA PRO A 81 9.80 9.54 -0.95
C PRO A 81 9.13 10.30 0.20
N GLU A 82 8.54 9.55 1.14
CA GLU A 82 7.87 10.14 2.32
C GLU A 82 8.83 10.88 3.25
N GLU A 83 10.13 10.53 3.23
CA GLU A 83 11.19 11.23 3.95
C GLU A 83 11.29 12.70 3.54
N LEU A 84 11.21 12.98 2.25
CA LEU A 84 11.32 14.35 1.73
C LEU A 84 10.09 15.19 2.10
N ILE A 85 8.90 14.58 2.03
CA ILE A 85 7.65 15.24 2.44
C ILE A 85 7.73 15.61 3.92
N MET A 86 8.19 14.68 4.75
CA MET A 86 8.33 14.89 6.19
C MET A 86 9.42 15.92 6.52
N ALA A 87 10.56 15.89 5.84
CA ALA A 87 11.66 16.84 6.03
C ALA A 87 11.24 18.28 5.66
N ALA A 88 10.33 18.43 4.68
CA ALA A 88 9.73 19.72 4.35
C ALA A 88 8.65 20.19 5.36
N GLY A 89 8.42 19.42 6.44
CA GLY A 89 7.36 19.69 7.42
C GLY A 89 5.96 19.31 6.93
N GLY A 90 5.87 18.36 6.00
CA GLY A 90 4.62 17.84 5.47
C GLY A 90 4.18 16.52 6.10
N ILE A 91 2.92 16.16 5.84
CA ILE A 91 2.37 14.83 6.12
C ILE A 91 2.08 14.14 4.79
N SER A 92 2.62 12.92 4.61
CA SER A 92 2.32 12.05 3.48
C SER A 92 1.08 11.22 3.77
N VAL A 93 0.17 11.11 2.79
CA VAL A 93 -1.00 10.24 2.85
C VAL A 93 -1.16 9.42 1.56
N GLY A 94 -1.46 8.13 1.70
CA GLY A 94 -1.73 7.26 0.56
C GLY A 94 -3.11 7.49 -0.03
N LEU A 95 -3.21 7.57 -1.36
CA LEU A 95 -4.45 7.90 -2.07
C LEU A 95 -4.96 6.77 -2.98
N CYS A 96 -4.32 5.59 -2.98
CA CYS A 96 -4.82 4.47 -3.76
C CYS A 96 -6.21 4.03 -3.25
N ALA A 97 -7.17 3.96 -4.16
CA ALA A 97 -8.55 3.60 -3.88
C ALA A 97 -8.88 2.21 -4.46
N GLY A 98 -9.30 1.29 -3.59
CA GLY A 98 -9.57 -0.12 -3.92
C GLY A 98 -11.06 -0.45 -4.03
N ALA A 99 -11.90 0.50 -4.44
CA ALA A 99 -13.33 0.32 -4.61
C ALA A 99 -13.83 1.03 -5.87
N GLU A 100 -14.91 0.57 -6.44
CA GLU A 100 -15.54 1.20 -7.58
C GLU A 100 -16.47 2.33 -7.13
N VAL A 101 -16.03 3.58 -7.32
CA VAL A 101 -16.80 4.78 -7.01
C VAL A 101 -16.93 5.64 -8.26
N ALA A 102 -18.14 6.08 -8.56
CA ALA A 102 -18.49 6.93 -9.72
C ALA A 102 -17.83 6.48 -11.05
N PRO A 103 -17.92 5.18 -11.42
CA PRO A 103 -17.22 4.68 -12.61
C PRO A 103 -17.69 5.34 -13.90
N GLN A 104 -18.98 5.67 -14.03
CA GLN A 104 -19.53 6.37 -15.21
C GLN A 104 -18.95 7.78 -15.33
N GLU A 105 -18.75 8.48 -14.24
CA GLU A 105 -18.12 9.81 -14.26
C GLU A 105 -16.65 9.71 -14.67
N ALA A 106 -15.91 8.74 -14.12
CA ALA A 106 -14.53 8.49 -14.51
C ALA A 106 -14.38 8.11 -15.99
N MET A 107 -15.34 7.34 -16.54
CA MET A 107 -15.34 6.94 -17.95
C MET A 107 -15.64 8.09 -18.94
N LYS A 108 -16.05 9.26 -18.47
CA LYS A 108 -16.10 10.47 -19.32
C LYS A 108 -14.70 10.98 -19.69
N PHE A 109 -13.70 10.63 -18.91
CA PHE A 109 -12.30 11.06 -19.06
C PHE A 109 -11.37 9.91 -19.45
N LEU A 110 -11.69 8.69 -19.02
CA LEU A 110 -10.84 7.50 -19.15
C LEU A 110 -11.53 6.39 -19.94
N PRO A 111 -10.77 5.60 -20.72
CA PRO A 111 -11.33 4.44 -21.42
C PRO A 111 -11.94 3.42 -20.45
N ALA A 112 -13.04 2.78 -20.84
CA ALA A 112 -13.72 1.77 -20.04
C ALA A 112 -12.82 0.56 -19.70
N ASN A 113 -11.92 0.18 -20.62
CA ASN A 113 -10.97 -0.92 -20.49
C ASN A 113 -9.63 -0.53 -19.81
N LEU A 114 -9.62 0.55 -19.03
CA LEU A 114 -8.44 0.94 -18.25
C LEU A 114 -8.44 0.25 -16.87
N CYS A 115 -7.25 0.15 -16.27
CA CYS A 115 -7.02 -0.43 -14.95
C CYS A 115 -8.01 0.13 -13.89
N PRO A 116 -8.69 -0.75 -13.12
CA PRO A 116 -9.67 -0.35 -12.10
C PRO A 116 -9.10 0.62 -11.06
N LEU A 117 -7.82 0.46 -10.67
CA LEU A 117 -7.18 1.35 -9.69
C LEU A 117 -7.11 2.80 -10.19
N ILE A 118 -6.84 3.01 -11.47
CA ILE A 118 -6.78 4.34 -12.08
C ILE A 118 -8.17 4.94 -12.19
N LYS A 119 -9.15 4.15 -12.69
CA LYS A 119 -10.55 4.59 -12.77
C LYS A 119 -11.12 4.95 -11.41
N SER A 120 -10.86 4.10 -10.41
CA SER A 120 -11.27 4.34 -9.02
C SER A 120 -10.65 5.62 -8.45
N SER A 121 -9.34 5.82 -8.62
CA SER A 121 -8.67 7.04 -8.14
C SER A 121 -9.30 8.32 -8.70
N LEU A 122 -9.66 8.33 -9.98
CA LEU A 122 -10.39 9.46 -10.58
C LEU A 122 -11.83 9.54 -10.08
N GLY A 123 -12.51 8.39 -9.95
CA GLY A 123 -13.90 8.33 -9.46
C GLY A 123 -14.04 8.93 -8.06
N PHE A 124 -13.13 8.62 -7.14
CA PHE A 124 -13.11 9.20 -5.80
C PHE A 124 -12.92 10.71 -5.81
N LYS A 125 -12.06 11.24 -6.71
CA LYS A 125 -11.88 12.69 -6.88
C LYS A 125 -13.12 13.36 -7.46
N LEU A 126 -13.72 12.79 -8.50
CA LEU A 126 -14.90 13.36 -9.14
C LEU A 126 -16.13 13.31 -8.24
N ALA A 127 -16.32 12.23 -7.50
CA ALA A 127 -17.41 12.09 -6.53
C ALA A 127 -17.20 12.89 -5.25
N LYS A 128 -16.00 13.44 -5.00
CA LYS A 128 -15.65 14.21 -3.79
C LYS A 128 -15.98 13.48 -2.47
N VAL A 129 -15.73 12.17 -2.44
CA VAL A 129 -16.05 11.33 -1.28
C VAL A 129 -14.83 10.98 -0.43
N CYS A 130 -13.63 11.37 -0.85
CA CYS A 130 -12.39 11.05 -0.13
C CYS A 130 -11.79 12.29 0.53
N PRO A 131 -11.92 12.46 1.85
CA PRO A 131 -11.38 13.61 2.55
C PRO A 131 -9.85 13.67 2.52
N TYR A 132 -9.15 12.55 2.29
CA TYR A 132 -7.70 12.55 2.09
C TYR A 132 -7.32 13.32 0.84
N ILE A 133 -7.95 13.05 -0.31
CA ILE A 133 -7.67 13.77 -1.56
C ILE A 133 -7.97 15.26 -1.40
N GLU A 134 -9.11 15.61 -0.80
CA GLU A 134 -9.52 17.00 -0.64
C GLU A 134 -8.66 17.75 0.39
N SER A 135 -7.97 17.04 1.29
CA SER A 135 -7.03 17.65 2.24
C SER A 135 -5.67 17.98 1.62
N CYS A 136 -5.30 17.39 0.48
CA CYS A 136 -3.97 17.52 -0.08
C CYS A 136 -3.72 18.88 -0.74
N ASP A 137 -2.53 19.44 -0.49
CA ASP A 137 -2.00 20.65 -1.15
C ASP A 137 -1.27 20.30 -2.46
N LEU A 138 -0.73 19.09 -2.55
CA LEU A 138 0.00 18.55 -3.70
C LEU A 138 -0.25 17.05 -3.79
N LEU A 139 -0.35 16.54 -5.00
CA LEU A 139 -0.34 15.12 -5.30
C LEU A 139 0.99 14.75 -5.96
N ILE A 140 1.59 13.64 -5.54
CA ILE A 140 2.77 13.07 -6.20
C ILE A 140 2.32 11.87 -7.01
N GLY A 141 2.60 11.92 -8.30
CA GLY A 141 2.43 10.83 -9.25
C GLY A 141 3.78 10.37 -9.77
N GLU A 142 3.85 9.14 -10.25
CA GLU A 142 5.04 8.55 -10.83
C GLU A 142 4.72 7.81 -12.14
N THR A 143 5.64 7.82 -13.08
CA THR A 143 5.41 7.27 -14.43
C THR A 143 5.61 5.75 -14.50
N THR A 144 4.98 5.01 -13.56
CA THR A 144 5.10 3.55 -13.48
C THR A 144 4.45 2.82 -14.66
N CYS A 145 3.39 3.34 -15.25
CA CYS A 145 2.78 2.80 -16.46
C CYS A 145 2.12 3.91 -17.28
N ASP A 146 1.81 3.63 -18.54
CA ASP A 146 1.19 4.62 -19.43
C ASP A 146 -0.17 5.11 -18.94
N GLY A 147 -0.96 4.22 -18.33
CA GLY A 147 -2.25 4.59 -17.75
C GLY A 147 -2.11 5.61 -16.63
N LYS A 148 -1.20 5.38 -15.68
CA LYS A 148 -0.94 6.33 -14.57
C LYS A 148 -0.36 7.64 -15.07
N LYS A 149 0.66 7.58 -15.94
CA LYS A 149 1.28 8.76 -16.53
C LYS A 149 0.24 9.69 -17.17
N LYS A 150 -0.67 9.16 -17.98
CA LYS A 150 -1.72 9.97 -18.63
C LYS A 150 -2.83 10.36 -17.66
N PHE A 151 -3.12 9.55 -16.66
CA PHE A 151 -4.07 9.90 -15.61
C PHE A 151 -3.63 11.15 -14.82
N TYR A 152 -2.35 11.29 -14.51
CA TYR A 152 -1.85 12.46 -13.77
C TYR A 152 -1.96 13.76 -14.57
N GLU A 153 -1.91 13.70 -15.90
CA GLU A 153 -2.15 14.84 -16.76
C GLU A 153 -3.60 15.34 -16.62
N ILE A 154 -4.57 14.41 -16.60
CA ILE A 154 -5.99 14.72 -16.39
C ILE A 154 -6.24 15.23 -14.96
N LEU A 155 -5.63 14.57 -13.97
CA LEU A 155 -5.77 14.96 -12.56
C LEU A 155 -5.17 16.34 -12.29
N GLY A 156 -4.12 16.71 -13.03
CA GLY A 156 -3.46 18.01 -12.96
C GLY A 156 -4.36 19.20 -13.33
N ASP A 157 -5.41 18.97 -14.13
CA ASP A 157 -6.44 20.00 -14.43
C ASP A 157 -7.37 20.27 -13.23
N MET A 158 -7.38 19.37 -12.23
CA MET A 158 -8.30 19.43 -11.08
C MET A 158 -7.61 19.79 -9.77
N GLN A 159 -6.31 19.48 -9.66
CA GLN A 159 -5.54 19.66 -8.42
C GLN A 159 -4.04 19.69 -8.74
N PRO A 160 -3.19 20.41 -7.97
CA PRO A 160 -1.75 20.40 -8.20
C PRO A 160 -1.15 18.99 -8.15
N VAL A 161 -0.46 18.59 -9.23
CA VAL A 161 0.23 17.31 -9.34
C VAL A 161 1.70 17.55 -9.66
N HIS A 162 2.60 16.87 -8.96
CA HIS A 162 4.01 16.75 -9.31
C HIS A 162 4.26 15.34 -9.83
N VAL A 163 4.68 15.21 -11.07
CA VAL A 163 4.94 13.91 -11.70
C VAL A 163 6.43 13.64 -11.67
N MET A 164 6.83 12.52 -11.05
CA MET A 164 8.21 12.01 -11.04
C MET A 164 8.39 11.00 -12.16
N GLU A 165 9.40 11.18 -12.99
CA GLU A 165 9.74 10.21 -14.01
C GLU A 165 10.49 9.02 -13.41
N LEU A 166 9.82 7.85 -13.36
CA LEU A 166 10.46 6.61 -12.93
C LEU A 166 11.18 5.97 -14.12
N PRO A 167 12.50 5.71 -14.04
CA PRO A 167 13.22 5.03 -15.11
C PRO A 167 12.70 3.60 -15.28
N GLN A 168 12.76 3.08 -16.50
CA GLN A 168 12.32 1.72 -16.82
C GLN A 168 13.40 0.65 -16.61
N LYS A 169 14.64 1.09 -16.35
CA LYS A 169 15.81 0.25 -16.07
C LYS A 169 16.52 0.74 -14.82
N LYS A 170 17.61 0.05 -14.45
CA LYS A 170 18.39 0.39 -13.24
C LYS A 170 19.89 0.58 -13.57
N GLY A 171 20.24 0.99 -14.79
CA GLY A 171 21.59 1.34 -15.19
C GLY A 171 22.06 2.69 -14.62
N GLU A 172 23.26 3.12 -14.97
CA GLU A 172 23.85 4.36 -14.46
C GLU A 172 23.05 5.61 -14.88
N GLY A 173 22.67 5.71 -16.15
CA GLY A 173 21.83 6.80 -16.66
C GLY A 173 20.44 6.85 -16.00
N ASP A 174 19.85 5.69 -15.73
CA ASP A 174 18.57 5.57 -15.06
C ASP A 174 18.65 6.05 -13.59
N ARG A 175 19.74 5.70 -12.90
CA ARG A 175 20.00 6.18 -11.53
C ARG A 175 20.21 7.69 -11.50
N ALA A 176 20.93 8.24 -12.48
CA ALA A 176 21.14 9.68 -12.59
C ALA A 176 19.82 10.42 -12.83
N LEU A 177 18.95 9.89 -13.72
CA LEU A 177 17.59 10.43 -13.92
C LEU A 177 16.81 10.42 -12.60
N TRP A 178 16.74 9.28 -11.93
CA TRP A 178 15.98 9.17 -10.69
C TRP A 178 16.49 10.09 -9.58
N ARG A 179 17.81 10.25 -9.44
CA ARG A 179 18.41 11.21 -8.52
C ARG A 179 18.03 12.66 -8.85
N SER A 180 17.90 13.00 -10.15
CA SER A 180 17.44 14.33 -10.55
C SER A 180 15.95 14.55 -10.20
N GLU A 181 15.09 13.53 -10.35
CA GLU A 181 13.68 13.59 -9.96
C GLU A 181 13.50 13.77 -8.44
N VAL A 182 14.31 13.08 -7.64
CA VAL A 182 14.35 13.26 -6.18
C VAL A 182 14.68 14.72 -5.81
N ARG A 183 15.65 15.33 -6.47
CA ARG A 183 16.02 16.74 -6.25
C ARG A 183 14.96 17.72 -6.76
N ALA A 184 14.32 17.42 -7.88
CA ALA A 184 13.19 18.21 -8.38
C ALA A 184 12.02 18.18 -7.37
N LEU A 185 11.75 17.03 -6.75
CA LEU A 185 10.75 16.93 -5.70
C LEU A 185 11.15 17.76 -4.46
N VAL A 186 12.42 17.75 -4.03
CA VAL A 186 12.92 18.61 -2.95
C VAL A 186 12.59 20.07 -3.23
N ALA A 187 12.97 20.57 -4.42
CA ALA A 187 12.70 21.95 -4.81
C ALA A 187 11.20 22.29 -4.78
N ARG A 188 10.35 21.35 -5.26
CA ARG A 188 8.89 21.53 -5.25
C ARG A 188 8.30 21.57 -3.83
N LEU A 189 8.78 20.71 -2.94
CA LEU A 189 8.33 20.67 -1.55
C LEU A 189 8.78 21.91 -0.76
N GLU A 190 9.99 22.39 -0.99
CA GLU A 190 10.49 23.63 -0.40
C GLU A 190 9.69 24.86 -0.86
N GLU A 191 9.38 24.94 -2.16
CA GLU A 191 8.52 25.98 -2.72
C GLU A 191 7.14 25.97 -2.05
N LEU A 192 6.52 24.78 -1.93
CA LEU A 192 5.19 24.62 -1.38
C LEU A 192 5.11 24.93 0.11
N SER A 193 6.09 24.44 0.88
CA SER A 193 6.10 24.59 2.34
C SER A 193 6.69 25.92 2.83
N GLY A 194 7.48 26.57 1.98
CA GLY A 194 8.29 27.74 2.37
C GLY A 194 9.46 27.39 3.30
N LYS A 195 9.76 26.10 3.49
CA LYS A 195 10.83 25.60 4.38
C LYS A 195 11.92 24.94 3.57
N LYS A 196 13.18 25.12 3.98
CA LYS A 196 14.31 24.41 3.41
C LYS A 196 14.45 23.02 4.05
N ILE A 197 14.78 22.04 3.21
CA ILE A 197 15.18 20.73 3.65
C ILE A 197 16.69 20.78 3.94
N ASP A 198 17.08 20.53 5.18
CA ASP A 198 18.47 20.50 5.63
C ASP A 198 18.85 19.09 6.15
N GLU A 199 20.12 18.93 6.52
CA GLU A 199 20.66 17.66 7.02
C GLU A 199 19.90 17.18 8.26
N ALA A 200 19.51 18.08 9.15
CA ALA A 200 18.83 17.73 10.39
C ALA A 200 17.42 17.21 10.15
N SER A 201 16.65 17.93 9.34
CA SER A 201 15.26 17.58 9.00
C SER A 201 15.19 16.27 8.19
N LEU A 202 16.10 16.07 7.22
CA LEU A 202 16.12 14.87 6.40
C LEU A 202 16.62 13.66 7.20
N SER A 203 17.67 13.80 8.00
CA SER A 203 18.16 12.73 8.88
C SER A 203 17.08 12.25 9.86
N GLU A 204 16.34 13.16 10.49
CA GLU A 204 15.24 12.79 11.39
C GLU A 204 14.11 12.09 10.64
N ALA A 205 13.73 12.56 9.45
CA ALA A 205 12.72 11.93 8.61
C ALA A 205 13.12 10.50 8.19
N ILE A 206 14.38 10.30 7.76
CA ILE A 206 14.92 8.97 7.43
C ILE A 206 14.83 8.03 8.62
N LYS A 207 15.22 8.47 9.82
CA LYS A 207 15.15 7.65 11.04
C LYS A 207 13.73 7.23 11.39
N ILE A 208 12.75 8.13 11.21
CA ILE A 208 11.33 7.83 11.50
C ILE A 208 10.81 6.79 10.51
N THR A 209 11.04 6.98 9.22
CA THR A 209 10.54 6.08 8.18
C THR A 209 11.24 4.73 8.22
N ASN A 210 12.55 4.69 8.50
CA ASN A 210 13.26 3.43 8.71
C ASN A 210 12.72 2.66 9.92
N LYS A 211 12.45 3.32 11.06
CA LYS A 211 11.82 2.68 12.23
C LYS A 211 10.45 2.08 11.88
N LYS A 212 9.65 2.78 11.06
CA LYS A 212 8.37 2.27 10.58
C LYS A 212 8.55 1.01 9.73
N ARG A 213 9.49 1.03 8.77
CA ARG A 213 9.81 -0.13 7.92
C ARG A 213 10.35 -1.31 8.73
N LEU A 214 11.21 -1.05 9.72
CA LEU A 214 11.74 -2.09 10.61
C LEU A 214 10.64 -2.75 11.47
N ALA A 215 9.66 -1.98 11.96
CA ALA A 215 8.53 -2.53 12.69
C ALA A 215 7.67 -3.45 11.80
N LEU A 216 7.40 -3.05 10.56
CA LEU A 216 6.71 -3.89 9.57
C LEU A 216 7.53 -5.13 9.18
N SER A 217 8.86 -5.00 9.07
CA SER A 217 9.74 -6.15 8.83
C SER A 217 9.72 -7.13 10.00
N ARG A 218 9.71 -6.62 11.26
CA ARG A 218 9.54 -7.48 12.46
C ARG A 218 8.21 -8.23 12.43
N LEU A 219 7.12 -7.56 12.07
CA LEU A 219 5.82 -8.20 11.89
C LEU A 219 5.88 -9.30 10.82
N ALA A 220 6.50 -9.03 9.68
CA ALA A 220 6.66 -10.01 8.62
C ALA A 220 7.46 -11.23 9.08
N GLU A 221 8.57 -11.05 9.81
CA GLU A 221 9.36 -12.15 10.37
C GLU A 221 8.54 -13.06 11.31
N LEU A 222 7.65 -12.50 12.13
CA LEU A 222 6.79 -13.28 13.03
C LEU A 222 5.74 -14.11 12.28
N ARG A 223 5.45 -13.79 11.01
CA ARG A 223 4.54 -14.56 10.15
C ARG A 223 5.19 -15.82 9.56
N LYS A 224 6.49 -16.04 9.77
CA LYS A 224 7.17 -17.30 9.49
C LYS A 224 6.78 -18.42 10.46
N ALA A 225 6.19 -18.07 11.61
CA ALA A 225 5.70 -19.08 12.56
C ALA A 225 4.69 -20.02 11.90
N ASP A 226 4.81 -21.31 12.23
CA ASP A 226 3.90 -22.36 11.80
C ASP A 226 3.38 -23.10 13.05
N PRO A 227 2.07 -23.12 13.30
CA PRO A 227 1.00 -22.40 12.58
C PRO A 227 1.07 -20.86 12.75
N PRO A 228 0.43 -20.07 11.82
CA PRO A 228 0.47 -18.61 11.87
C PRO A 228 -0.12 -18.04 13.16
N VAL A 229 0.43 -16.92 13.64
CA VAL A 229 0.01 -16.22 14.87
C VAL A 229 -0.86 -14.99 14.62
N ILE A 230 -0.95 -14.57 13.35
CA ILE A 230 -1.78 -13.49 12.84
C ILE A 230 -2.26 -13.87 11.44
N SER A 231 -3.48 -13.50 11.06
CA SER A 231 -3.99 -13.73 9.71
C SER A 231 -3.34 -12.81 8.68
N GLY A 232 -3.33 -13.22 7.42
CA GLY A 232 -2.93 -12.37 6.31
C GLY A 232 -3.87 -11.19 6.09
N ARG A 233 -5.17 -11.34 6.40
CA ARG A 233 -6.12 -10.21 6.38
C ARG A 233 -5.70 -9.12 7.37
N ASP A 234 -5.41 -9.47 8.62
CA ASP A 234 -4.96 -8.51 9.62
C ASP A 234 -3.61 -7.88 9.25
N ALA A 235 -2.67 -8.66 8.71
CA ALA A 235 -1.40 -8.13 8.23
C ALA A 235 -1.59 -7.16 7.04
N LEU A 236 -2.49 -7.46 6.11
CA LEU A 236 -2.84 -6.57 5.01
C LEU A 236 -3.45 -5.26 5.51
N LEU A 237 -4.37 -5.31 6.49
CA LEU A 237 -4.93 -4.10 7.11
C LEU A 237 -3.86 -3.22 7.72
N ILE A 238 -2.92 -3.81 8.47
CA ILE A 238 -1.79 -3.08 9.06
C ILE A 238 -0.95 -2.41 7.97
N ASN A 239 -0.61 -3.15 6.91
CA ASN A 239 0.17 -2.62 5.79
C ASN A 239 -0.55 -1.47 5.06
N GLN A 240 -1.88 -1.54 4.93
CA GLN A 240 -2.69 -0.47 4.33
C GLN A 240 -2.73 0.78 5.22
N ILE A 241 -2.93 0.62 6.53
CA ILE A 241 -2.95 1.72 7.51
C ILE A 241 -1.59 2.44 7.57
N ALA A 242 -0.48 1.75 7.30
CA ALA A 242 0.86 2.35 7.28
C ALA A 242 1.00 3.58 6.36
N PHE A 243 0.14 3.72 5.35
CA PHE A 243 0.16 4.84 4.41
C PHE A 243 -0.64 6.06 4.89
N ASN A 244 -1.44 5.93 5.94
CA ASN A 244 -2.36 6.98 6.37
C ASN A 244 -2.17 7.42 7.82
N ASP A 245 -1.71 6.55 8.72
CA ASP A 245 -1.52 6.88 10.13
C ASP A 245 -0.23 7.70 10.38
N ASP A 246 -0.15 8.34 11.56
CA ASP A 246 1.09 8.98 12.00
C ASP A 246 2.22 7.94 12.13
N PRO A 247 3.36 8.12 11.47
CA PRO A 247 4.41 7.10 11.40
C PRO A 247 5.04 6.75 12.76
N ARG A 248 5.10 7.68 13.72
CA ARG A 248 5.65 7.41 15.05
C ARG A 248 4.66 6.59 15.89
N ARG A 249 3.40 7.01 15.89
CA ARG A 249 2.30 6.30 16.57
C ARG A 249 2.13 4.90 16.00
N PHE A 250 2.05 4.79 14.69
CA PHE A 250 1.96 3.52 13.97
C PHE A 250 3.09 2.57 14.33
N THR A 251 4.34 3.04 14.28
CA THR A 251 5.54 2.24 14.63
C THR A 251 5.43 1.68 16.05
N GLY A 252 5.03 2.51 17.01
CA GLY A 252 4.82 2.07 18.39
C GLY A 252 3.77 0.96 18.50
N LYS A 253 2.66 1.11 17.79
CA LYS A 253 1.54 0.13 17.84
C LYS A 253 1.86 -1.17 17.12
N VAL A 254 2.58 -1.13 16.02
CA VAL A 254 3.09 -2.35 15.37
C VAL A 254 4.05 -3.10 16.29
N ASN A 255 4.97 -2.39 16.99
CA ASN A 255 5.86 -3.05 17.95
C ASN A 255 5.12 -3.65 19.15
N GLU A 256 4.11 -2.96 19.71
CA GLU A 256 3.24 -3.53 20.76
C GLU A 256 2.53 -4.81 20.29
N LEU A 257 2.07 -4.83 19.03
CA LEU A 257 1.50 -6.03 18.43
C LEU A 257 2.54 -7.14 18.28
N CYS A 258 3.73 -6.84 17.79
CA CYS A 258 4.81 -7.82 17.65
C CYS A 258 5.18 -8.44 19.03
N ASP A 259 5.21 -7.65 20.10
CA ASP A 259 5.44 -8.15 21.46
C ASP A 259 4.33 -9.11 21.93
N GLU A 260 3.07 -8.89 21.50
CA GLU A 260 1.97 -9.83 21.73
C GLU A 260 2.16 -11.10 20.91
N LEU A 261 2.51 -10.98 19.62
CA LEU A 261 2.70 -12.13 18.73
C LEU A 261 3.83 -13.05 19.20
N GLU A 262 4.96 -12.51 19.68
CA GLU A 262 6.05 -13.29 20.27
C GLU A 262 5.56 -14.09 21.49
N LYS A 263 4.75 -13.48 22.35
CA LYS A 263 4.13 -14.19 23.49
C LYS A 263 3.15 -15.26 23.03
N ARG A 264 2.39 -15.00 21.96
CA ARG A 264 1.48 -16.00 21.38
C ARG A 264 2.23 -17.20 20.83
N ILE A 265 3.35 -16.99 20.14
CA ILE A 265 4.24 -18.07 19.67
C ILE A 265 4.71 -18.91 20.87
N ALA A 266 5.23 -18.27 21.92
CA ALA A 266 5.73 -18.96 23.11
C ALA A 266 4.61 -19.74 23.86
N GLN A 267 3.35 -19.33 23.72
CA GLN A 267 2.18 -19.97 24.34
C GLN A 267 1.48 -21.00 23.42
N GLY A 268 1.95 -21.19 22.19
CA GLY A 268 1.31 -22.02 21.19
C GLY A 268 -0.08 -21.51 20.74
N LYS A 269 -0.35 -20.21 20.89
CA LYS A 269 -1.59 -19.57 20.42
C LYS A 269 -1.46 -19.17 18.96
N THR A 270 -2.34 -19.68 18.13
CA THR A 270 -2.32 -19.51 16.67
C THR A 270 -3.64 -18.95 16.15
N VAL A 271 -3.65 -18.51 14.90
CA VAL A 271 -4.85 -18.24 14.12
C VAL A 271 -4.98 -19.35 13.08
N GLY A 272 -6.12 -20.03 13.02
CA GLY A 272 -6.32 -21.20 12.17
C GLY A 272 -5.78 -22.50 12.79
N GLY A 273 -5.89 -23.60 12.05
CA GLY A 273 -5.49 -24.93 12.48
C GLY A 273 -4.09 -25.32 11.97
N PRO A 274 -3.55 -26.45 12.45
CA PRO A 274 -2.18 -26.87 12.18
C PRO A 274 -1.90 -27.40 10.76
N ALA A 275 -2.82 -27.33 9.83
CA ALA A 275 -2.69 -27.90 8.48
C ALA A 275 -3.23 -26.96 7.39
N HIS A 276 -2.99 -25.66 7.52
CA HIS A 276 -3.38 -24.70 6.49
C HIS A 276 -2.25 -24.56 5.46
N PRO A 277 -2.53 -24.71 4.15
CA PRO A 277 -1.57 -24.37 3.12
C PRO A 277 -1.11 -22.90 3.27
N ARG A 278 0.20 -22.71 3.15
CA ARG A 278 0.87 -21.42 3.30
C ARG A 278 0.93 -20.71 1.95
N ILE A 279 0.18 -19.62 1.83
CA ILE A 279 0.01 -18.91 0.56
C ILE A 279 0.77 -17.59 0.59
N MET A 280 1.53 -17.32 -0.48
CA MET A 280 2.02 -15.97 -0.79
C MET A 280 1.09 -15.33 -1.83
N VAL A 281 0.66 -14.10 -1.57
CA VAL A 281 -0.03 -13.28 -2.57
C VAL A 281 1.00 -12.34 -3.21
N SER A 282 1.16 -12.41 -4.54
CA SER A 282 2.10 -11.58 -5.30
C SER A 282 1.36 -10.79 -6.37
N GLY A 283 1.86 -9.63 -6.78
CA GLY A 283 1.31 -8.90 -7.91
C GLY A 283 0.92 -7.45 -7.64
N CYS A 284 -0.25 -7.06 -8.15
CA CYS A 284 -0.82 -5.72 -7.99
C CYS A 284 -1.12 -5.38 -6.52
N PRO A 285 -1.02 -4.10 -6.11
CA PRO A 285 -1.40 -3.71 -4.76
C PRO A 285 -2.90 -3.95 -4.51
N MET A 286 -3.22 -4.42 -3.32
CA MET A 286 -4.57 -4.42 -2.78
C MET A 286 -4.76 -3.13 -1.98
N ALA A 287 -5.27 -2.09 -2.67
CA ALA A 287 -5.57 -0.80 -2.05
C ALA A 287 -6.81 -0.91 -1.16
N LEU A 288 -6.88 -0.11 -0.10
CA LEU A 288 -8.01 -0.04 0.81
C LEU A 288 -9.29 0.45 0.06
N PRO A 289 -10.47 -0.18 0.19
CA PRO A 289 -10.84 -1.35 0.97
C PRO A 289 -10.90 -2.67 0.15
N ASN A 290 -10.01 -2.90 -0.80
CA ASN A 290 -9.96 -4.16 -1.56
C ASN A 290 -9.39 -5.29 -0.72
N TRP A 291 -10.26 -6.04 -0.03
CA TRP A 291 -9.91 -7.18 0.83
C TRP A 291 -10.41 -8.52 0.29
N LYS A 292 -11.19 -8.48 -0.81
CA LYS A 292 -11.88 -9.63 -1.40
C LYS A 292 -10.99 -10.85 -1.57
N LEU A 293 -9.84 -10.69 -2.23
CA LEU A 293 -8.94 -11.80 -2.49
C LEU A 293 -8.37 -12.41 -1.20
N ALA A 294 -7.94 -11.58 -0.25
CA ALA A 294 -7.42 -12.05 1.02
C ALA A 294 -8.48 -12.79 1.84
N GLN A 295 -9.72 -12.28 1.87
CA GLN A 295 -10.85 -12.93 2.51
C GLN A 295 -11.13 -14.29 1.87
N VAL A 296 -11.23 -14.36 0.55
CA VAL A 296 -11.52 -15.61 -0.17
C VAL A 296 -10.45 -16.67 0.09
N ILE A 297 -9.17 -16.31 0.05
CA ILE A 297 -8.07 -17.26 0.29
C ILE A 297 -8.18 -17.85 1.71
N GLU A 298 -8.31 -17.01 2.73
CA GLU A 298 -8.31 -17.49 4.12
C GLU A 298 -9.61 -18.20 4.52
N THR A 299 -10.77 -17.75 4.01
CA THR A 299 -12.04 -18.47 4.25
C THR A 299 -12.14 -19.78 3.48
N SER A 300 -11.31 -20.00 2.45
CA SER A 300 -11.16 -21.30 1.78
C SER A 300 -10.27 -22.27 2.54
N GLY A 301 -9.69 -21.88 3.67
CA GLY A 301 -8.89 -22.74 4.56
C GLY A 301 -7.40 -22.74 4.25
N ALA A 302 -6.87 -21.62 3.80
CA ALA A 302 -5.43 -21.35 3.66
C ALA A 302 -4.98 -20.24 4.63
N ALA A 303 -3.67 -20.09 4.79
CA ALA A 303 -3.07 -19.00 5.53
C ALA A 303 -2.22 -18.12 4.59
N ILE A 304 -2.50 -16.83 4.48
CA ILE A 304 -1.63 -15.92 3.76
C ILE A 304 -0.47 -15.56 4.68
N VAL A 305 0.74 -15.97 4.31
CA VAL A 305 1.94 -15.76 5.11
C VAL A 305 2.80 -14.60 4.63
N MET A 306 2.60 -14.15 3.37
CA MET A 306 3.32 -13.01 2.80
C MET A 306 2.53 -12.34 1.68
N GLU A 307 2.61 -11.00 1.61
CA GLU A 307 2.14 -10.17 0.50
C GLU A 307 3.35 -9.56 -0.24
N GLU A 308 3.69 -10.11 -1.42
CA GLU A 308 4.71 -9.56 -2.32
C GLU A 308 4.06 -8.52 -3.23
N MET A 309 3.75 -7.34 -2.68
CA MET A 309 3.11 -6.22 -3.37
C MET A 309 3.45 -4.87 -2.70
N CYS A 310 2.98 -3.76 -3.28
CA CYS A 310 3.21 -2.40 -2.72
C CYS A 310 2.54 -2.20 -1.36
N THR A 311 1.38 -2.83 -1.12
CA THR A 311 0.72 -2.89 0.20
C THR A 311 1.21 -4.09 1.02
N GLY A 312 2.50 -4.39 0.93
CA GLY A 312 3.18 -5.49 1.58
C GLY A 312 4.68 -5.27 1.56
N ILE A 313 5.46 -6.35 1.42
CA ILE A 313 6.91 -6.34 1.66
C ILE A 313 7.70 -5.37 0.75
N ARG A 314 7.24 -5.06 -0.46
CA ARG A 314 7.93 -4.10 -1.33
C ARG A 314 8.04 -2.70 -0.71
N TYR A 315 7.09 -2.31 0.14
CA TYR A 315 7.13 -1.04 0.84
C TYR A 315 8.22 -0.97 1.90
N PHE A 316 8.45 -2.05 2.68
CA PHE A 316 9.27 -1.98 3.89
C PHE A 316 10.56 -2.81 3.87
N ARG A 317 10.79 -3.65 2.84
CA ARG A 317 11.97 -4.53 2.75
C ARG A 317 13.30 -3.78 2.89
N ASN A 318 13.40 -2.59 2.29
CA ASN A 318 14.64 -1.83 2.22
C ASN A 318 14.55 -0.55 3.04
N GLN A 319 15.58 -0.25 3.83
CA GLN A 319 15.77 1.00 4.55
C GLN A 319 16.62 1.97 3.73
N VAL A 320 16.53 3.26 4.05
CA VAL A 320 17.47 4.28 3.59
C VAL A 320 18.76 4.13 4.39
N ASP A 321 19.91 4.23 3.74
CA ASP A 321 21.21 4.24 4.43
C ASP A 321 21.32 5.53 5.28
N GLU A 322 21.55 5.37 6.59
CA GLU A 322 21.68 6.45 7.56
C GLU A 322 23.13 6.94 7.72
N SER A 323 24.09 6.34 7.01
CA SER A 323 25.52 6.66 7.16
C SER A 323 25.97 8.01 6.56
N PRO A 324 25.36 8.56 5.45
CA PRO A 324 25.72 9.86 4.94
C PRO A 324 25.42 10.98 5.95
N ALA A 325 26.38 11.91 6.10
CA ALA A 325 26.25 13.02 7.05
C ALA A 325 25.84 14.34 6.37
N ASP A 326 26.06 14.47 5.06
CA ASP A 326 25.71 15.64 4.27
C ASP A 326 24.40 15.44 3.50
N LEU A 327 23.75 16.55 3.16
CA LEU A 327 22.44 16.54 2.51
C LEU A 327 22.44 15.77 1.17
N GLU A 328 23.46 15.98 0.33
CA GLU A 328 23.54 15.34 -0.98
C GLU A 328 23.68 13.83 -0.89
N GLY A 329 24.51 13.35 0.05
CA GLY A 329 24.66 11.93 0.33
C GLY A 329 23.37 11.30 0.86
N MET A 330 22.63 12.02 1.72
CA MET A 330 21.31 11.57 2.20
C MET A 330 20.28 11.51 1.07
N LEU A 331 20.25 12.48 0.16
CA LEU A 331 19.36 12.49 -1.00
C LEU A 331 19.68 11.33 -1.96
N ASP A 332 20.95 11.03 -2.16
CA ASP A 332 21.38 9.87 -2.93
C ASP A 332 20.96 8.56 -2.27
N ALA A 333 21.10 8.45 -0.94
CA ALA A 333 20.67 7.28 -0.18
C ALA A 333 19.14 7.07 -0.27
N VAL A 334 18.36 8.14 -0.21
CA VAL A 334 16.92 8.10 -0.46
C VAL A 334 16.64 7.59 -1.87
N ALA A 335 17.25 8.18 -2.89
CA ALA A 335 17.07 7.77 -4.29
C ALA A 335 17.42 6.29 -4.48
N ASP A 336 18.55 5.83 -3.96
CA ASP A 336 19.02 4.45 -4.09
C ASP A 336 18.07 3.45 -3.39
N ARG A 337 17.50 3.81 -2.24
CA ARG A 337 16.50 2.98 -1.56
C ARG A 337 15.25 2.80 -2.42
N TYR A 338 14.73 3.86 -3.03
CA TYR A 338 13.49 3.78 -3.80
C TYR A 338 13.67 2.99 -5.11
N LEU A 339 14.83 3.01 -5.74
CA LEU A 339 15.13 2.15 -6.91
C LEU A 339 15.30 0.66 -6.56
N LYS A 340 15.41 0.29 -5.27
CA LYS A 340 15.40 -1.12 -4.85
C LYS A 340 13.98 -1.72 -4.84
N ILE A 341 12.94 -0.90 -4.99
CA ILE A 341 11.57 -1.41 -5.17
C ILE A 341 11.49 -2.08 -6.54
N ASP A 342 11.09 -3.34 -6.56
CA ASP A 342 11.05 -4.20 -7.74
C ASP A 342 9.62 -4.27 -8.31
N CYS A 343 9.15 -3.18 -8.89
CA CYS A 343 7.86 -3.14 -9.57
C CYS A 343 7.92 -3.84 -10.94
N ALA A 344 6.80 -4.40 -11.40
CA ALA A 344 6.67 -5.01 -12.74
C ALA A 344 6.95 -4.06 -13.92
N VAL A 345 7.15 -2.77 -13.68
CA VAL A 345 7.46 -1.77 -14.72
C VAL A 345 8.91 -1.79 -15.17
N PHE A 346 9.81 -2.41 -14.41
CA PHE A 346 11.21 -2.51 -14.79
C PHE A 346 11.47 -3.61 -15.83
N THR A 347 12.44 -3.36 -16.73
CA THR A 347 12.85 -4.32 -17.75
C THR A 347 14.37 -4.28 -17.98
N PRO A 348 15.11 -5.41 -17.78
CA PRO A 348 14.64 -6.66 -17.18
C PRO A 348 14.33 -6.49 -15.69
N ASN A 349 13.50 -7.40 -15.11
CA ASN A 349 13.12 -7.39 -13.71
C ASN A 349 13.53 -8.70 -13.00
N THR A 350 14.79 -9.09 -13.17
CA THR A 350 15.34 -10.34 -12.60
C THR A 350 15.35 -10.31 -11.07
N GLU A 351 15.63 -9.14 -10.47
CA GLU A 351 15.65 -8.94 -9.02
C GLU A 351 14.30 -9.32 -8.38
N ARG A 352 13.18 -9.00 -9.02
CA ARG A 352 11.85 -9.37 -8.50
C ARG A 352 11.63 -10.87 -8.51
N ILE A 353 12.04 -11.55 -9.57
CA ILE A 353 11.94 -13.02 -9.65
C ILE A 353 12.77 -13.69 -8.54
N GLU A 354 14.01 -13.24 -8.34
CA GLU A 354 14.88 -13.74 -7.28
C GLU A 354 14.27 -13.48 -5.89
N ASN A 355 13.68 -12.29 -5.67
CA ASN A 355 13.00 -11.92 -4.45
C ASN A 355 11.77 -12.79 -4.18
N ILE A 356 10.94 -13.05 -5.19
CA ILE A 356 9.78 -13.96 -5.08
C ILE A 356 10.25 -15.36 -4.66
N LEU A 357 11.25 -15.93 -5.34
CA LEU A 357 11.79 -17.26 -5.00
C LEU A 357 12.44 -17.28 -3.61
N GLY A 358 13.07 -16.18 -3.20
CA GLY A 358 13.59 -16.02 -1.84
C GLY A 358 12.47 -16.07 -0.79
N LEU A 359 11.40 -15.32 -1.00
CA LEU A 359 10.25 -15.30 -0.10
C LEU A 359 9.54 -16.66 -0.03
N VAL A 360 9.42 -17.36 -1.16
CA VAL A 360 8.86 -18.73 -1.20
C VAL A 360 9.63 -19.65 -0.24
N ARG A 361 10.97 -19.61 -0.28
CA ARG A 361 11.80 -20.42 0.63
C ARG A 361 11.71 -19.96 2.08
N ASP A 362 11.85 -18.63 2.31
CA ASP A 362 11.96 -18.06 3.66
C ASP A 362 10.67 -18.19 4.48
N TYR A 363 9.51 -18.24 3.80
CA TYR A 363 8.20 -18.36 4.42
C TYR A 363 7.56 -19.73 4.22
N GLU A 364 8.32 -20.70 3.68
CA GLU A 364 7.84 -22.07 3.44
C GLU A 364 6.48 -22.07 2.72
N VAL A 365 6.44 -21.36 1.58
CA VAL A 365 5.21 -21.15 0.80
C VAL A 365 4.86 -22.39 0.00
N ASP A 366 3.65 -22.92 0.20
CA ASP A 366 3.15 -24.08 -0.55
C ASP A 366 2.65 -23.72 -1.95
N ALA A 367 2.06 -22.52 -2.10
CA ALA A 367 1.61 -22.03 -3.41
C ALA A 367 1.56 -20.50 -3.45
N VAL A 368 1.57 -19.95 -4.67
CA VAL A 368 1.48 -18.51 -4.92
C VAL A 368 0.14 -18.18 -5.58
N VAL A 369 -0.57 -17.20 -5.05
CA VAL A 369 -1.70 -16.56 -5.75
C VAL A 369 -1.18 -15.25 -6.36
N TYR A 370 -1.06 -15.23 -7.68
CA TYR A 370 -0.62 -14.06 -8.41
C TYR A 370 -1.81 -13.19 -8.78
N HIS A 371 -1.91 -12.04 -8.15
CA HIS A 371 -3.00 -11.07 -8.31
C HIS A 371 -2.65 -10.01 -9.37
N ALA A 372 -3.45 -9.90 -10.41
CA ALA A 372 -3.43 -8.80 -11.35
C ALA A 372 -4.77 -8.08 -11.36
N LEU A 373 -4.76 -6.77 -11.47
CA LEU A 373 -5.96 -6.01 -11.80
C LEU A 373 -6.20 -6.08 -13.30
N GLN A 374 -7.45 -6.12 -13.71
CA GLN A 374 -7.84 -6.11 -15.12
C GLN A 374 -7.16 -4.94 -15.84
N ALA A 375 -6.69 -5.18 -17.06
CA ALA A 375 -5.95 -4.19 -17.85
C ALA A 375 -4.74 -3.56 -17.16
N CYS A 376 -4.09 -4.29 -16.27
CA CYS A 376 -2.81 -3.92 -15.70
C CYS A 376 -1.67 -4.60 -16.46
N ASP A 377 -1.31 -4.08 -17.63
CA ASP A 377 -0.33 -4.69 -18.55
C ASP A 377 0.98 -5.11 -17.89
N PRO A 378 1.65 -4.29 -17.04
CA PRO A 378 2.93 -4.69 -16.46
C PRO A 378 2.84 -5.98 -15.65
N TYR A 379 1.82 -6.11 -14.78
CA TYR A 379 1.65 -7.30 -13.97
C TYR A 379 1.09 -8.49 -14.74
N THR A 380 0.18 -8.24 -15.67
CA THR A 380 -0.41 -9.30 -16.52
C THR A 380 0.65 -9.96 -17.40
N ILE A 381 1.52 -9.15 -18.03
CA ILE A 381 2.58 -9.65 -18.91
C ILE A 381 3.70 -10.32 -18.10
N GLU A 382 4.12 -9.73 -16.98
CA GLU A 382 5.20 -10.28 -16.15
C GLU A 382 4.79 -11.61 -15.47
N ALA A 383 3.49 -11.85 -15.26
CA ALA A 383 2.97 -13.11 -14.72
C ALA A 383 3.56 -14.34 -15.40
N TYR A 384 3.80 -14.30 -16.71
CA TYR A 384 4.45 -15.40 -17.45
C TYR A 384 5.86 -15.72 -16.93
N LYS A 385 6.65 -14.68 -16.62
CA LYS A 385 8.02 -14.89 -16.10
C LYS A 385 8.00 -15.41 -14.67
N VAL A 386 7.07 -14.91 -13.84
CA VAL A 386 6.89 -15.40 -12.48
C VAL A 386 6.42 -16.84 -12.48
N GLN A 387 5.41 -17.19 -13.30
CA GLN A 387 4.93 -18.56 -13.45
C GLN A 387 6.07 -19.51 -13.83
N LYS A 388 6.83 -19.17 -14.87
CA LYS A 388 7.94 -20.02 -15.32
C LYS A 388 8.97 -20.28 -14.20
N ALA A 389 9.34 -19.23 -13.44
CA ALA A 389 10.31 -19.37 -12.35
C ALA A 389 9.77 -20.24 -11.18
N LEU A 390 8.48 -20.12 -10.88
CA LEU A 390 7.82 -20.92 -9.85
C LEU A 390 7.65 -22.38 -10.32
N ASP A 391 7.32 -22.62 -11.58
CA ASP A 391 7.25 -23.98 -12.16
C ASP A 391 8.62 -24.68 -12.08
N GLU A 392 9.71 -23.97 -12.41
CA GLU A 392 11.08 -24.48 -12.28
C GLU A 392 11.47 -24.77 -10.82
N ALA A 393 10.86 -24.05 -9.87
CA ALA A 393 11.04 -24.28 -8.42
C ALA A 393 10.06 -25.33 -7.84
N GLY A 394 9.14 -25.83 -8.63
CA GLY A 394 8.13 -26.81 -8.20
C GLY A 394 7.02 -26.22 -7.32
N VAL A 395 6.76 -24.91 -7.41
CA VAL A 395 5.77 -24.19 -6.60
C VAL A 395 4.55 -23.83 -7.46
N PRO A 396 3.36 -24.36 -7.16
CA PRO A 396 2.14 -24.03 -7.91
C PRO A 396 1.80 -22.54 -7.84
N MET A 397 1.34 -21.97 -8.97
CA MET A 397 0.85 -20.62 -9.03
C MET A 397 -0.59 -20.57 -9.59
N LEU A 398 -1.48 -19.87 -8.89
CA LEU A 398 -2.79 -19.49 -9.40
C LEU A 398 -2.75 -18.03 -9.86
N TYR A 399 -2.90 -17.79 -11.15
CA TYR A 399 -3.09 -16.45 -11.69
C TYR A 399 -4.55 -16.01 -11.49
N VAL A 400 -4.78 -14.90 -10.79
CA VAL A 400 -6.10 -14.29 -10.56
C VAL A 400 -6.10 -12.88 -11.14
N GLU A 401 -6.88 -12.68 -12.19
CA GLU A 401 -7.20 -11.35 -12.71
C GLU A 401 -8.58 -10.94 -12.20
N THR A 402 -8.69 -9.75 -11.61
CA THR A 402 -9.91 -9.27 -10.98
C THR A 402 -10.05 -7.75 -11.13
N ASP A 403 -11.21 -7.24 -10.83
CA ASP A 403 -11.51 -5.82 -10.66
C ASP A 403 -12.09 -5.56 -9.25
N TYR A 404 -12.81 -4.47 -9.06
CA TYR A 404 -13.46 -4.16 -7.79
C TYR A 404 -14.93 -4.60 -7.72
N GLY A 405 -15.44 -5.29 -8.75
CA GLY A 405 -16.74 -5.94 -8.74
C GLY A 405 -16.77 -7.22 -7.89
N ASP A 406 -17.92 -7.85 -7.79
CA ASP A 406 -18.09 -9.10 -7.05
C ASP A 406 -17.92 -10.32 -7.95
N ASP A 407 -16.72 -10.91 -7.90
CA ASP A 407 -16.35 -12.17 -8.53
C ASP A 407 -15.86 -13.22 -7.51
N SER A 408 -16.17 -12.99 -6.21
CA SER A 408 -15.70 -13.78 -5.07
C SER A 408 -15.96 -15.28 -5.23
N GLY A 409 -17.12 -15.68 -5.73
CA GLY A 409 -17.48 -17.07 -5.94
C GLY A 409 -16.62 -17.79 -7.00
N GLN A 410 -16.26 -17.09 -8.08
CA GLN A 410 -15.37 -17.65 -9.12
C GLN A 410 -13.93 -17.79 -8.58
N ILE A 411 -13.46 -16.78 -7.85
CA ILE A 411 -12.14 -16.80 -7.20
C ILE A 411 -12.10 -17.95 -6.20
N ALA A 412 -13.12 -18.11 -5.35
CA ALA A 412 -13.19 -19.18 -4.34
C ALA A 412 -13.05 -20.56 -4.96
N THR A 413 -13.77 -20.84 -6.06
CA THR A 413 -13.68 -22.14 -6.76
C THR A 413 -12.26 -22.42 -7.25
N ARG A 414 -11.57 -21.40 -7.78
CA ARG A 414 -10.21 -21.55 -8.30
C ARG A 414 -9.18 -21.68 -7.17
N VAL A 415 -9.37 -20.96 -6.07
CA VAL A 415 -8.54 -21.08 -4.86
C VAL A 415 -8.69 -22.47 -4.25
N GLN A 416 -9.91 -22.98 -4.13
CA GLN A 416 -10.15 -24.35 -3.63
C GLN A 416 -9.43 -25.39 -4.47
N ALA A 417 -9.50 -25.31 -5.80
CA ALA A 417 -8.75 -26.19 -6.68
C ALA A 417 -7.23 -26.14 -6.47
N LEU A 418 -6.65 -24.92 -6.26
CA LEU A 418 -5.24 -24.79 -5.91
C LEU A 418 -4.92 -25.47 -4.59
N LEU A 419 -5.77 -25.29 -3.56
CA LEU A 419 -5.55 -25.87 -2.23
C LEU A 419 -5.62 -27.40 -2.24
N GLU A 420 -6.44 -28.01 -3.12
CA GLU A 420 -6.48 -29.45 -3.31
C GLU A 420 -5.18 -30.02 -3.89
N MET A 421 -4.41 -29.21 -4.63
CA MET A 421 -3.13 -29.63 -5.22
C MET A 421 -1.97 -29.62 -4.20
N VAL A 422 -2.08 -28.86 -3.10
CA VAL A 422 -0.99 -28.64 -2.12
C VAL A 422 -1.30 -29.19 -0.73
N ARG A 423 -2.42 -29.86 -0.55
CA ARG A 423 -2.79 -30.65 0.66
C ARG A 423 -2.26 -32.10 0.57
#